data_42b05299b5a9f116ca3266648ed4336f
#
_entry.id   42b05299b5a9f116ca3266648ed4336f
#
_cell.length_a   1.000
_cell.length_b   1.000
_cell.length_c   1.000
_cell.angle_alpha   90.00
_cell.angle_beta   90.00
_cell.angle_gamma   90.00
#
_symmetry.space_group_name_H-M   'P 1'
#
loop_
_entity.id
_entity.type
_entity.pdbx_description
1 polymer ?
#
loop_
_entity_poly.entity_id
_entity_poly.type
_entity_poly.pdbx_seq_one_letter_code
_entity_poly.pdbx_strand_id
1 'polypeptide(L)'
;MPELQHHLRVNGVSFRYPHFELTSISFEARAGEVIAIIGPNGSGKSTLLEIVSGHLAPQQGTVTLDDADLHRLPPRPLARLVGLARQETILLFSFEVREFVRQGRHPHLGRSLFESPEDERWVDWAIEKTHLGEFVGRRVLEMSSGEFQRAVLARTLAQRPQLVLLDEPTANLDIGYQIEMFRLLRHLAISERFIAVVVTHELNLASELSDELILMDHGRCLAKGTAEQVLQADLLSRVFRTPILVDRNPSSGRPRVTWVTAPS
;
A
#
# COMPACT_ATOMS: atom_id res chain seq x y z
N MET A 1 7.46 6.84 27.77
CA MET A 1 7.07 5.49 27.35
C MET A 1 7.97 5.09 26.20
N PRO A 2 8.52 3.87 26.13
CA PRO A 2 9.26 3.47 24.96
C PRO A 2 8.33 3.61 23.76
N GLU A 3 8.80 4.31 22.73
CA GLU A 3 8.07 4.47 21.48
C GLU A 3 7.89 3.08 20.88
N LEU A 4 6.66 2.60 20.83
CA LEU A 4 6.29 1.36 20.12
C LEU A 4 6.68 1.55 18.64
N GLN A 5 7.82 1.01 18.26
CA GLN A 5 8.28 0.99 16.88
C GLN A 5 7.68 -0.26 16.24
N HIS A 6 6.55 -0.12 15.55
CA HIS A 6 5.97 -1.23 14.80
C HIS A 6 6.99 -1.81 13.82
N HIS A 7 7.05 -3.13 13.76
CA HIS A 7 8.00 -3.84 12.93
C HIS A 7 7.30 -4.99 12.18
N LEU A 8 7.19 -4.84 10.87
CA LEU A 8 6.74 -5.90 9.97
C LEU A 8 7.94 -6.77 9.56
N ARG A 9 7.79 -8.08 9.69
CA ARG A 9 8.74 -9.06 9.16
C ARG A 9 8.01 -10.05 8.26
N VAL A 10 8.45 -10.14 7.03
CA VAL A 10 8.05 -11.17 6.05
C VAL A 10 9.25 -12.08 5.85
N ASN A 11 9.14 -13.35 6.22
CA ASN A 11 10.28 -14.26 6.26
C ASN A 11 10.01 -15.54 5.47
N GLY A 12 10.71 -15.71 4.34
CA GLY A 12 10.70 -16.91 3.51
C GLY A 12 9.32 -17.29 2.96
N VAL A 13 8.46 -16.30 2.73
CA VAL A 13 7.07 -16.54 2.30
C VAL A 13 7.05 -17.17 0.92
N SER A 14 6.36 -18.32 0.82
CA SER A 14 6.12 -19.04 -0.43
C SER A 14 4.67 -19.44 -0.55
N PHE A 15 4.13 -19.38 -1.79
CA PHE A 15 2.77 -19.77 -2.10
C PHE A 15 2.64 -20.24 -3.54
N ARG A 16 1.84 -21.28 -3.78
CA ARG A 16 1.67 -21.87 -5.12
C ARG A 16 0.20 -21.95 -5.51
N TYR A 17 -0.12 -21.41 -6.68
CA TYR A 17 -1.30 -21.71 -7.46
C TYR A 17 -1.00 -22.77 -8.54
N PRO A 18 -1.99 -23.33 -9.24
CA PRO A 18 -1.74 -24.32 -10.30
C PRO A 18 -0.75 -23.88 -11.39
N HIS A 19 -0.72 -22.55 -11.69
CA HIS A 19 0.09 -22.00 -12.79
C HIS A 19 1.02 -20.85 -12.35
N PHE A 20 1.18 -20.63 -11.04
CA PHE A 20 2.03 -19.57 -10.51
C PHE A 20 2.60 -19.96 -9.15
N GLU A 21 3.84 -19.58 -8.91
CA GLU A 21 4.52 -19.80 -7.63
C GLU A 21 5.21 -18.54 -7.14
N LEU A 22 4.91 -18.15 -5.90
CA LEU A 22 5.67 -17.16 -5.14
C LEU A 22 6.73 -17.89 -4.31
N THR A 23 8.00 -17.51 -4.45
CA THR A 23 9.11 -18.30 -3.89
C THR A 23 9.95 -17.47 -2.93
N SER A 24 9.94 -17.84 -1.65
CA SER A 24 10.88 -17.40 -0.60
C SER A 24 11.08 -15.88 -0.52
N ILE A 25 9.99 -15.11 -0.48
CA ILE A 25 10.06 -13.66 -0.35
C ILE A 25 10.33 -13.28 1.10
N SER A 26 11.33 -12.39 1.30
CA SER A 26 11.69 -11.87 2.62
C SER A 26 12.00 -10.38 2.58
N PHE A 27 11.38 -9.62 3.50
CA PHE A 27 11.67 -8.21 3.74
C PHE A 27 11.19 -7.79 5.13
N GLU A 28 11.64 -6.63 5.56
CA GLU A 28 11.23 -6.02 6.83
C GLU A 28 10.85 -4.56 6.59
N ALA A 29 10.01 -4.02 7.45
CA ALA A 29 9.67 -2.60 7.45
C ALA A 29 9.37 -2.12 8.87
N ARG A 30 9.64 -0.84 9.13
CA ARG A 30 9.45 -0.21 10.45
C ARG A 30 8.45 0.93 10.36
N ALA A 31 7.92 1.30 11.51
CA ALA A 31 7.01 2.43 11.63
C ALA A 31 7.56 3.70 10.98
N GLY A 32 6.74 4.32 10.13
CA GLY A 32 7.13 5.50 9.35
C GLY A 32 7.74 5.21 7.99
N GLU A 33 8.06 3.95 7.69
CA GLU A 33 8.64 3.56 6.40
C GLU A 33 7.55 3.25 5.36
N VAL A 34 7.88 3.57 4.11
CA VAL A 34 7.09 3.25 2.92
C VAL A 34 7.90 2.29 2.04
N ILE A 35 7.39 1.07 1.87
CA ILE A 35 7.96 0.05 1.01
C ILE A 35 7.16 -0.01 -0.29
N ALA A 36 7.80 0.11 -1.44
CA ALA A 36 7.12 -0.08 -2.71
C ALA A 36 7.48 -1.42 -3.35
N ILE A 37 6.45 -2.19 -3.70
CA ILE A 37 6.58 -3.45 -4.46
C ILE A 37 6.30 -3.12 -5.92
N ILE A 38 7.30 -3.31 -6.77
CA ILE A 38 7.28 -3.01 -8.21
C ILE A 38 7.54 -4.26 -9.04
N GLY A 39 7.18 -4.23 -10.30
CA GLY A 39 7.40 -5.33 -11.25
C GLY A 39 6.29 -5.46 -12.28
N PRO A 40 6.46 -6.29 -13.32
CA PRO A 40 5.47 -6.46 -14.38
C PRO A 40 4.18 -7.10 -13.89
N ASN A 41 3.13 -7.07 -14.74
CA ASN A 41 1.89 -7.78 -14.47
C ASN A 41 2.15 -9.28 -14.36
N GLY A 42 1.47 -9.95 -13.40
CA GLY A 42 1.66 -11.38 -13.15
C GLY A 42 2.94 -11.73 -12.37
N SER A 43 3.72 -10.74 -11.90
CA SER A 43 4.92 -11.03 -11.08
C SER A 43 4.61 -11.50 -9.66
N GLY A 44 3.36 -11.41 -9.19
CA GLY A 44 2.92 -11.88 -7.88
C GLY A 44 2.78 -10.80 -6.81
N LYS A 45 2.81 -9.51 -7.17
CA LYS A 45 2.71 -8.38 -6.23
C LYS A 45 1.43 -8.41 -5.40
N SER A 46 0.26 -8.55 -6.03
CA SER A 46 -1.03 -8.61 -5.32
C SER A 46 -1.15 -9.89 -4.47
N THR A 47 -0.60 -11.03 -4.93
CA THR A 47 -0.54 -12.26 -4.12
C THR A 47 0.31 -12.04 -2.87
N LEU A 48 1.47 -11.40 -3.01
CA LEU A 48 2.31 -11.06 -1.85
C LEU A 48 1.57 -10.11 -0.90
N LEU A 49 0.87 -9.11 -1.43
CA LEU A 49 0.08 -8.17 -0.62
C LEU A 49 -1.05 -8.90 0.13
N GLU A 50 -1.74 -9.85 -0.50
CA GLU A 50 -2.77 -10.68 0.16
C GLU A 50 -2.19 -11.55 1.29
N ILE A 51 -0.98 -12.07 1.11
CA ILE A 51 -0.29 -12.82 2.16
C ILE A 51 0.10 -11.88 3.30
N VAL A 52 0.69 -10.73 2.99
CA VAL A 52 1.10 -9.75 4.02
C VAL A 52 -0.12 -9.19 4.77
N SER A 53 -1.28 -9.10 4.13
CA SER A 53 -2.53 -8.67 4.78
C SER A 53 -3.15 -9.72 5.73
N GLY A 54 -2.65 -10.96 5.70
CA GLY A 54 -3.22 -12.07 6.46
C GLY A 54 -4.46 -12.71 5.82
N HIS A 55 -4.90 -12.27 4.62
CA HIS A 55 -6.04 -12.85 3.91
C HIS A 55 -5.71 -14.18 3.23
N LEU A 56 -4.48 -14.35 2.78
CA LEU A 56 -3.99 -15.56 2.14
C LEU A 56 -2.87 -16.16 2.98
N ALA A 57 -3.08 -17.35 3.55
CA ALA A 57 -2.06 -18.01 4.35
C ALA A 57 -0.92 -18.52 3.46
N PRO A 58 0.35 -18.23 3.75
CA PRO A 58 1.48 -18.77 3.01
C PRO A 58 1.60 -20.28 3.25
N GLN A 59 2.11 -21.01 2.24
CA GLN A 59 2.41 -22.44 2.40
C GLN A 59 3.73 -22.66 3.13
N GLN A 60 4.64 -21.69 3.06
CA GLN A 60 5.90 -21.67 3.82
C GLN A 60 6.21 -20.24 4.24
N GLY A 61 6.99 -20.10 5.30
CA GLY A 61 7.38 -18.80 5.85
C GLY A 61 6.36 -18.22 6.81
N THR A 62 6.61 -16.99 7.25
CA THR A 62 5.78 -16.30 8.25
C THR A 62 5.68 -14.82 7.95
N VAL A 63 4.59 -14.19 8.37
CA VAL A 63 4.41 -12.74 8.38
C VAL A 63 4.08 -12.32 9.80
N THR A 64 4.93 -11.50 10.41
CA THR A 64 4.72 -11.01 11.77
C THR A 64 4.69 -9.49 11.81
N LEU A 65 3.85 -8.95 12.67
CA LEU A 65 3.81 -7.54 13.04
C LEU A 65 3.97 -7.45 14.57
N ASP A 66 5.03 -6.80 15.04
CA ASP A 66 5.38 -6.73 16.47
C ASP A 66 5.39 -8.12 17.16
N ASP A 67 6.02 -9.10 16.51
CA ASP A 67 6.09 -10.51 16.92
C ASP A 67 4.77 -11.30 16.89
N ALA A 68 3.63 -10.66 16.56
CA ALA A 68 2.36 -11.34 16.33
C ALA A 68 2.32 -11.92 14.91
N ASP A 69 2.12 -13.24 14.79
CA ASP A 69 1.89 -13.90 13.49
C ASP A 69 0.50 -13.52 12.98
N LEU A 70 0.45 -12.77 11.87
CA LEU A 70 -0.79 -12.22 11.32
C LEU A 70 -1.78 -13.32 10.89
N HIS A 71 -1.29 -14.49 10.46
CA HIS A 71 -2.13 -15.60 10.01
C HIS A 71 -2.76 -16.41 11.15
N ARG A 72 -2.29 -16.19 12.38
CA ARG A 72 -2.88 -16.80 13.57
C ARG A 72 -3.87 -15.90 14.30
N LEU A 73 -3.99 -14.65 13.89
CA LEU A 73 -4.92 -13.72 14.49
C LEU A 73 -6.36 -13.98 14.02
N PRO A 74 -7.35 -13.90 14.91
CA PRO A 74 -8.75 -13.88 14.52
C PRO A 74 -9.05 -12.67 13.61
N PRO A 75 -10.10 -12.72 12.75
CA PRO A 75 -10.35 -11.68 11.75
C PRO A 75 -10.48 -10.25 12.33
N ARG A 76 -11.15 -10.07 13.46
CA ARG A 76 -11.32 -8.75 14.07
C ARG A 76 -10.02 -8.15 14.62
N PRO A 77 -9.21 -8.85 15.45
CA PRO A 77 -7.88 -8.39 15.82
C PRO A 77 -6.98 -8.09 14.63
N LEU A 78 -6.95 -8.95 13.61
CA LEU A 78 -6.19 -8.72 12.38
C LEU A 78 -6.64 -7.42 11.70
N ALA A 79 -7.95 -7.24 11.51
CA ALA A 79 -8.50 -6.04 10.88
C ALA A 79 -8.29 -4.75 11.70
N ARG A 80 -7.91 -4.80 12.96
CA ARG A 80 -7.49 -3.62 13.74
C ARG A 80 -6.03 -3.24 13.49
N LEU A 81 -5.21 -4.21 13.10
CA LEU A 81 -3.78 -4.02 12.89
C LEU A 81 -3.45 -3.68 11.43
N VAL A 82 -4.18 -4.28 10.50
CA VAL A 82 -3.88 -4.21 9.05
C VAL A 82 -5.03 -3.56 8.30
N GLY A 83 -4.75 -2.43 7.67
CA GLY A 83 -5.65 -1.75 6.72
C GLY A 83 -5.26 -2.10 5.29
N LEU A 84 -6.22 -2.55 4.48
CA LEU A 84 -6.01 -2.89 3.07
C LEU A 84 -6.91 -2.04 2.17
N ALA A 85 -6.29 -1.24 1.30
CA ALA A 85 -6.94 -0.55 0.19
C ALA A 85 -6.64 -1.32 -1.11
N ARG A 86 -7.67 -1.93 -1.70
CA ARG A 86 -7.56 -2.67 -2.96
C ARG A 86 -7.72 -1.73 -4.15
N GLN A 87 -7.13 -2.08 -5.29
CA GLN A 87 -7.24 -1.35 -6.56
C GLN A 87 -8.70 -1.13 -6.97
N GLU A 88 -9.53 -2.17 -6.85
CA GLU A 88 -10.95 -2.08 -7.15
C GLU A 88 -11.77 -2.11 -5.85
N THR A 89 -12.40 -0.99 -5.54
CA THR A 89 -13.42 -0.92 -4.51
C THR A 89 -14.79 -0.90 -5.20
N ILE A 90 -15.44 -2.07 -5.25
CA ILE A 90 -16.79 -2.19 -5.82
C ILE A 90 -17.79 -1.62 -4.82
N LEU A 91 -18.47 -0.57 -5.21
CA LEU A 91 -19.55 0.03 -4.43
C LEU A 91 -20.90 -0.46 -4.99
N LEU A 92 -21.60 -1.29 -4.23
CA LEU A 92 -22.96 -1.73 -4.56
C LEU A 92 -24.02 -0.66 -4.25
N PHE A 93 -23.68 0.27 -3.35
CA PHE A 93 -24.55 1.37 -2.89
C PHE A 93 -23.80 2.67 -2.85
N SER A 94 -24.52 3.78 -3.04
CA SER A 94 -23.96 5.12 -2.94
C SER A 94 -24.06 5.60 -1.49
N PHE A 95 -22.93 5.71 -0.81
CA PHE A 95 -22.79 6.27 0.53
C PHE A 95 -22.35 7.73 0.45
N GLU A 96 -22.67 8.54 1.45
CA GLU A 96 -21.96 9.80 1.68
C GLU A 96 -20.51 9.50 2.10
N VAL A 97 -19.59 10.43 1.80
CA VAL A 97 -18.17 10.28 2.12
C VAL A 97 -17.96 9.95 3.60
N ARG A 98 -18.68 10.63 4.50
CA ARG A 98 -18.60 10.38 5.94
C ARG A 98 -19.00 8.94 6.30
N GLU A 99 -20.10 8.46 5.75
CA GLU A 99 -20.59 7.10 5.98
C GLU A 99 -19.61 6.06 5.42
N PHE A 100 -19.03 6.33 4.25
CA PHE A 100 -18.04 5.49 3.64
C PHE A 100 -16.75 5.39 4.49
N VAL A 101 -16.25 6.51 4.99
CA VAL A 101 -15.08 6.53 5.88
C VAL A 101 -15.36 5.82 7.20
N ARG A 102 -16.58 5.99 7.75
CA ARG A 102 -17.05 5.34 8.98
C ARG A 102 -16.98 3.80 8.91
N GLN A 103 -17.15 3.21 7.74
CA GLN A 103 -17.00 1.75 7.56
C GLN A 103 -15.63 1.23 8.04
N GLY A 104 -14.59 2.07 8.02
CA GLY A 104 -13.28 1.74 8.58
C GLY A 104 -13.32 1.43 10.07
N ARG A 105 -14.36 1.85 10.79
CA ARG A 105 -14.52 1.57 12.23
C ARG A 105 -15.14 0.21 12.56
N HIS A 106 -15.67 -0.52 11.56
CA HIS A 106 -16.30 -1.83 11.79
C HIS A 106 -15.49 -2.82 12.65
N PRO A 107 -14.16 -2.95 12.53
CA PRO A 107 -13.39 -3.84 13.40
C PRO A 107 -13.41 -3.45 14.88
N HIS A 108 -13.71 -2.18 15.18
CA HIS A 108 -13.74 -1.63 16.55
C HIS A 108 -15.12 -1.71 17.20
N LEU A 109 -16.19 -1.88 16.42
CA LEU A 109 -17.54 -2.03 16.95
C LEU A 109 -17.60 -3.25 17.87
N GLY A 110 -18.08 -3.03 19.11
CA GLY A 110 -18.27 -4.08 20.10
C GLY A 110 -19.49 -4.95 19.80
N ARG A 111 -20.06 -5.56 20.84
CA ARG A 111 -21.37 -6.25 20.78
C ARG A 111 -22.53 -5.26 20.53
N SER A 112 -22.35 -4.01 20.92
CA SER A 112 -23.22 -2.90 20.51
C SER A 112 -22.91 -2.60 19.06
N LEU A 113 -23.93 -2.67 18.19
CA LEU A 113 -23.83 -2.27 16.77
C LEU A 113 -23.78 -0.75 16.59
N PHE A 114 -23.68 0.00 17.67
CA PHE A 114 -23.64 1.46 17.68
C PHE A 114 -22.21 1.95 17.82
N GLU A 115 -21.86 2.95 17.02
CA GLU A 115 -20.60 3.67 17.08
C GLU A 115 -20.47 4.45 18.38
N SER A 116 -19.26 4.50 18.89
CA SER A 116 -18.92 5.29 20.07
C SER A 116 -18.52 6.73 19.68
N PRO A 117 -18.54 7.70 20.60
CA PRO A 117 -17.96 9.02 20.34
C PRO A 117 -16.46 8.96 19.96
N GLU A 118 -15.77 7.91 20.33
CA GLU A 118 -14.39 7.68 19.92
C GLU A 118 -14.31 7.29 18.45
N ASP A 119 -15.23 6.46 17.94
CA ASP A 119 -15.26 6.09 16.52
C ASP A 119 -15.49 7.32 15.63
N GLU A 120 -16.44 8.21 16.04
CA GLU A 120 -16.67 9.45 15.31
C GLU A 120 -15.41 10.35 15.28
N ARG A 121 -14.68 10.47 16.38
CA ARG A 121 -13.40 11.22 16.39
C ARG A 121 -12.39 10.68 15.39
N TRP A 122 -12.31 9.36 15.24
CA TRP A 122 -11.38 8.75 14.27
C TRP A 122 -11.86 8.90 12.83
N VAL A 123 -13.16 8.97 12.61
CA VAL A 123 -13.75 9.34 11.30
C VAL A 123 -13.40 10.79 10.94
N ASP A 124 -13.63 11.73 11.86
CA ASP A 124 -13.31 13.16 11.66
C ASP A 124 -11.81 13.36 11.39
N TRP A 125 -10.96 12.72 12.20
CA TRP A 125 -9.52 12.74 12.03
C TRP A 125 -9.10 12.22 10.64
N ALA A 126 -9.64 11.10 10.17
CA ALA A 126 -9.31 10.54 8.86
C ALA A 126 -9.75 11.46 7.71
N ILE A 127 -10.93 12.07 7.81
CA ILE A 127 -11.46 13.04 6.86
C ILE A 127 -10.55 14.28 6.79
N GLU A 128 -10.15 14.82 7.95
CA GLU A 128 -9.24 15.96 8.03
C GLU A 128 -7.88 15.63 7.41
N LYS A 129 -7.26 14.52 7.80
CA LYS A 129 -5.94 14.09 7.33
C LYS A 129 -5.87 13.82 5.83
N THR A 130 -6.98 13.47 5.21
CA THR A 130 -7.07 13.21 3.77
C THR A 130 -7.67 14.37 2.98
N HIS A 131 -7.89 15.53 3.63
CA HIS A 131 -8.44 16.74 3.01
C HIS A 131 -9.81 16.54 2.34
N LEU A 132 -10.70 15.79 3.00
CA LEU A 132 -12.04 15.48 2.52
C LEU A 132 -13.15 16.31 3.17
N GLY A 133 -12.82 17.33 3.97
CA GLY A 133 -13.77 18.11 4.76
C GLY A 133 -14.90 18.72 3.94
N GLU A 134 -14.63 19.23 2.74
CA GLU A 134 -15.63 19.83 1.85
C GLU A 134 -16.52 18.78 1.13
N PHE A 135 -16.17 17.50 1.19
CA PHE A 135 -16.89 16.43 0.50
C PHE A 135 -17.73 15.55 1.43
N VAL A 136 -17.79 15.83 2.74
CA VAL A 136 -18.36 14.89 3.75
C VAL A 136 -19.81 14.48 3.47
N GLY A 137 -20.63 15.37 2.93
CA GLY A 137 -22.03 15.10 2.55
C GLY A 137 -22.22 14.72 1.09
N ARG A 138 -21.15 14.67 0.29
CA ARG A 138 -21.21 14.29 -1.12
C ARG A 138 -21.23 12.76 -1.25
N ARG A 139 -21.91 12.25 -2.26
CA ARG A 139 -21.95 10.82 -2.53
C ARG A 139 -20.64 10.36 -3.17
N VAL A 140 -20.08 9.23 -2.69
CA VAL A 140 -18.81 8.70 -3.18
C VAL A 140 -18.82 8.36 -4.68
N LEU A 141 -19.97 8.01 -5.26
CA LEU A 141 -20.13 7.76 -6.70
C LEU A 141 -20.10 9.05 -7.55
N GLU A 142 -20.20 10.21 -6.94
CA GLU A 142 -20.16 11.53 -7.61
C GLU A 142 -18.77 12.18 -7.51
N MET A 143 -17.81 11.51 -6.89
CA MET A 143 -16.44 11.98 -6.74
C MET A 143 -15.63 11.71 -8.00
N SER A 144 -14.63 12.55 -8.25
CA SER A 144 -13.57 12.24 -9.21
C SER A 144 -12.75 11.04 -8.72
N SER A 145 -12.02 10.39 -9.62
CA SER A 145 -11.18 9.24 -9.28
C SER A 145 -10.18 9.56 -8.15
N GLY A 146 -9.55 10.75 -8.19
CA GLY A 146 -8.59 11.17 -7.16
C GLY A 146 -9.24 11.44 -5.80
N GLU A 147 -10.40 12.10 -5.76
CA GLU A 147 -11.18 12.30 -4.54
C GLU A 147 -11.64 10.96 -3.96
N PHE A 148 -12.10 10.04 -4.82
CA PHE A 148 -12.51 8.71 -4.39
C PHE A 148 -11.35 7.91 -3.79
N GLN A 149 -10.16 7.94 -4.39
CA GLN A 149 -8.97 7.26 -3.82
C GLN A 149 -8.57 7.87 -2.48
N ARG A 150 -8.71 9.20 -2.28
CA ARG A 150 -8.55 9.82 -0.97
C ARG A 150 -9.60 9.32 0.04
N ALA A 151 -10.84 9.11 -0.39
CA ALA A 151 -11.87 8.54 0.49
C ALA A 151 -11.57 7.07 0.86
N VAL A 152 -11.04 6.27 -0.06
CA VAL A 152 -10.57 4.90 0.21
C VAL A 152 -9.41 4.92 1.23
N LEU A 153 -8.45 5.82 1.07
CA LEU A 153 -7.37 6.00 2.05
C LEU A 153 -7.93 6.44 3.41
N ALA A 154 -8.85 7.41 3.45
CA ALA A 154 -9.49 7.87 4.68
C ALA A 154 -10.20 6.73 5.42
N ARG A 155 -10.98 5.90 4.71
CA ARG A 155 -11.62 4.70 5.28
C ARG A 155 -10.59 3.74 5.88
N THR A 156 -9.50 3.52 5.18
CA THR A 156 -8.41 2.65 5.66
C THR A 156 -7.74 3.23 6.90
N LEU A 157 -7.49 4.53 6.94
CA LEU A 157 -6.87 5.22 8.08
C LEU A 157 -7.81 5.36 9.28
N ALA A 158 -9.12 5.49 9.07
CA ALA A 158 -10.12 5.51 10.15
C ALA A 158 -10.08 4.23 11.01
N GLN A 159 -9.61 3.12 10.45
CA GLN A 159 -9.36 1.87 11.15
C GLN A 159 -8.21 1.97 12.16
N ARG A 160 -7.34 3.00 12.08
CA ARG A 160 -6.13 3.18 12.91
C ARG A 160 -5.17 1.99 12.83
N PRO A 161 -4.84 1.52 11.62
CA PRO A 161 -3.97 0.38 11.43
C PRO A 161 -2.52 0.73 11.77
N GLN A 162 -1.73 -0.29 12.13
CA GLN A 162 -0.27 -0.21 12.26
C GLN A 162 0.43 -0.51 10.93
N LEU A 163 -0.24 -1.27 10.06
CA LEU A 163 0.21 -1.62 8.72
C LEU A 163 -0.86 -1.22 7.70
N VAL A 164 -0.50 -0.35 6.77
CA VAL A 164 -1.34 0.09 5.65
C VAL A 164 -0.83 -0.54 4.38
N LEU A 165 -1.68 -1.30 3.72
CA LEU A 165 -1.40 -1.98 2.46
C LEU A 165 -2.24 -1.34 1.36
N LEU A 166 -1.59 -0.95 0.25
CA LEU A 166 -2.27 -0.34 -0.88
C LEU A 166 -1.91 -1.09 -2.17
N ASP A 167 -2.93 -1.56 -2.87
CA ASP A 167 -2.77 -2.20 -4.18
C ASP A 167 -3.14 -1.20 -5.27
N GLU A 168 -2.12 -0.67 -5.94
CA GLU A 168 -2.21 0.31 -7.05
C GLU A 168 -3.11 1.53 -6.73
N PRO A 169 -2.84 2.26 -5.62
CA PRO A 169 -3.73 3.32 -5.14
C PRO A 169 -3.83 4.53 -6.09
N THR A 170 -2.98 4.58 -7.10
CA THR A 170 -2.91 5.68 -8.08
C THR A 170 -3.29 5.25 -9.50
N ALA A 171 -3.78 4.01 -9.67
CA ALA A 171 -4.23 3.54 -10.97
C ALA A 171 -5.34 4.46 -11.52
N ASN A 172 -5.26 4.80 -12.79
CA ASN A 172 -6.21 5.67 -13.49
C ASN A 172 -6.34 7.10 -12.95
N LEU A 173 -5.34 7.60 -12.21
CA LEU A 173 -5.26 8.98 -11.78
C LEU A 173 -4.34 9.80 -12.70
N ASP A 174 -4.66 11.07 -12.87
CA ASP A 174 -3.74 12.04 -13.47
C ASP A 174 -2.48 12.19 -12.64
N ILE A 175 -1.36 12.52 -13.28
CA ILE A 175 -0.04 12.59 -12.65
C ILE A 175 0.00 13.52 -11.42
N GLY A 176 -0.77 14.62 -11.44
CA GLY A 176 -0.88 15.54 -10.29
C GLY A 176 -1.46 14.83 -9.07
N TYR A 177 -2.60 14.14 -9.26
CA TYR A 177 -3.25 13.36 -8.19
C TYR A 177 -2.42 12.17 -7.72
N GLN A 178 -1.67 11.51 -8.62
CA GLN A 178 -0.74 10.46 -8.25
C GLN A 178 0.33 10.98 -7.28
N ILE A 179 0.97 12.10 -7.63
CA ILE A 179 2.02 12.73 -6.80
C ILE A 179 1.45 13.15 -5.44
N GLU A 180 0.26 13.79 -5.43
CA GLU A 180 -0.41 14.20 -4.19
C GLU A 180 -0.72 13.02 -3.28
N MET A 181 -1.27 11.93 -3.83
CA MET A 181 -1.61 10.72 -3.07
C MET A 181 -0.38 10.08 -2.44
N PHE A 182 0.71 9.92 -3.19
CA PHE A 182 1.96 9.37 -2.66
C PHE A 182 2.59 10.27 -1.60
N ARG A 183 2.59 11.60 -1.80
CA ARG A 183 3.09 12.56 -0.82
C ARG A 183 2.27 12.53 0.46
N LEU A 184 0.95 12.47 0.33
CA LEU A 184 0.02 12.37 1.46
C LEU A 184 0.30 11.08 2.24
N LEU A 185 0.38 9.94 1.56
CA LEU A 185 0.67 8.65 2.18
C LEU A 185 2.00 8.68 2.94
N ARG A 186 3.08 9.18 2.31
CA ARG A 186 4.38 9.29 2.94
C ARG A 186 4.36 10.20 4.15
N HIS A 187 3.73 11.37 4.04
CA HIS A 187 3.60 12.29 5.17
C HIS A 187 2.87 11.62 6.33
N LEU A 188 1.76 10.93 6.05
CA LEU A 188 0.97 10.25 7.07
C LEU A 188 1.69 9.04 7.67
N ALA A 189 2.43 8.26 6.89
CA ALA A 189 3.22 7.15 7.41
C ALA A 189 4.22 7.64 8.47
N ILE A 190 4.91 8.73 8.19
CA ILE A 190 5.87 9.34 9.11
C ILE A 190 5.18 9.95 10.33
N SER A 191 4.16 10.80 10.13
CA SER A 191 3.52 11.56 11.22
C SER A 191 2.69 10.69 12.15
N GLU A 192 1.99 9.67 11.61
CA GLU A 192 1.13 8.76 12.35
C GLU A 192 1.82 7.43 12.69
N ARG A 193 3.08 7.25 12.23
CA ARG A 193 3.97 6.14 12.57
C ARG A 193 3.42 4.75 12.22
N PHE A 194 2.71 4.61 11.12
CA PHE A 194 2.35 3.31 10.57
C PHE A 194 3.37 2.86 9.50
N ILE A 195 3.40 1.57 9.21
CA ILE A 195 4.14 1.00 8.09
C ILE A 195 3.25 1.05 6.86
N ALA A 196 3.78 1.53 5.71
CA ALA A 196 3.06 1.48 4.44
C ALA A 196 3.74 0.51 3.47
N VAL A 197 2.96 -0.40 2.85
CA VAL A 197 3.42 -1.24 1.73
C VAL A 197 2.53 -0.95 0.54
N VAL A 198 3.13 -0.49 -0.55
CA VAL A 198 2.42 -0.04 -1.75
C VAL A 198 2.82 -0.88 -2.94
N VAL A 199 1.86 -1.52 -3.60
CA VAL A 199 2.06 -2.10 -4.92
C VAL A 199 1.82 -1.00 -5.96
N THR A 200 2.76 -0.80 -6.88
CA THR A 200 2.61 0.23 -7.92
C THR A 200 3.37 -0.13 -9.19
N HIS A 201 2.91 0.41 -10.33
CA HIS A 201 3.61 0.40 -11.61
C HIS A 201 4.40 1.67 -11.86
N GLU A 202 4.22 2.70 -11.04
CA GLU A 202 4.83 4.01 -11.21
C GLU A 202 6.26 4.02 -10.64
N LEU A 203 7.24 3.53 -11.44
CA LEU A 203 8.63 3.37 -11.00
C LEU A 203 9.25 4.67 -10.49
N ASN A 204 8.95 5.80 -11.14
CA ASN A 204 9.50 7.10 -10.76
C ASN A 204 8.89 7.61 -9.45
N LEU A 205 7.59 7.40 -9.22
CA LEU A 205 6.96 7.76 -7.93
C LEU A 205 7.46 6.85 -6.81
N ALA A 206 7.61 5.55 -7.07
CA ALA A 206 8.20 4.61 -6.13
C ALA A 206 9.63 5.02 -5.75
N SER A 207 10.44 5.42 -6.75
CA SER A 207 11.79 5.96 -6.53
C SER A 207 11.80 7.17 -5.61
N GLU A 208 10.90 8.13 -5.84
CA GLU A 208 10.89 9.42 -5.12
C GLU A 208 10.37 9.30 -3.69
N LEU A 209 9.43 8.42 -3.43
CA LEU A 209 8.58 8.49 -2.23
C LEU A 209 8.69 7.27 -1.31
N SER A 210 9.40 6.20 -1.72
CA SER A 210 9.61 5.03 -0.88
C SER A 210 10.99 5.02 -0.23
N ASP A 211 11.09 4.35 0.90
CA ASP A 211 12.35 4.12 1.62
C ASP A 211 13.08 2.91 1.03
N GLU A 212 12.33 1.87 0.69
CA GLU A 212 12.83 0.64 0.07
C GLU A 212 11.94 0.21 -1.09
N LEU A 213 12.54 -0.35 -2.12
CA LEU A 213 11.89 -0.96 -3.27
C LEU A 213 12.10 -2.47 -3.25
N ILE A 214 11.08 -3.21 -3.67
CA ILE A 214 11.13 -4.66 -3.89
C ILE A 214 10.74 -4.90 -5.35
N LEU A 215 11.70 -5.30 -6.19
CA LEU A 215 11.45 -5.64 -7.59
C LEU A 215 11.09 -7.12 -7.69
N MET A 216 9.88 -7.39 -8.16
CA MET A 216 9.37 -8.74 -8.36
C MET A 216 9.28 -9.10 -9.84
N ASP A 217 9.63 -10.34 -10.16
CA ASP A 217 9.38 -10.95 -11.46
C ASP A 217 9.16 -12.46 -11.29
N HIS A 218 8.19 -13.03 -12.02
CA HIS A 218 7.84 -14.47 -12.00
C HIS A 218 7.81 -15.07 -10.58
N GLY A 219 7.17 -14.38 -9.62
CA GLY A 219 7.01 -14.85 -8.24
C GLY A 219 8.27 -14.79 -7.37
N ARG A 220 9.32 -14.11 -7.81
CA ARG A 220 10.58 -13.97 -7.08
C ARG A 220 10.92 -12.51 -6.82
N CYS A 221 11.58 -12.25 -5.71
CA CYS A 221 12.23 -10.97 -5.46
C CYS A 221 13.60 -10.99 -6.18
N LEU A 222 13.76 -10.15 -7.20
CA LEU A 222 15.01 -10.04 -7.97
C LEU A 222 15.98 -9.04 -7.37
N ALA A 223 15.46 -7.97 -6.77
CA ALA A 223 16.25 -6.96 -6.09
C ALA A 223 15.42 -6.32 -4.98
N LYS A 224 16.09 -5.94 -3.90
CA LYS A 224 15.51 -5.25 -2.75
C LYS A 224 16.53 -4.26 -2.18
N GLY A 225 16.06 -3.08 -1.78
CA GLY A 225 16.89 -2.02 -1.19
C GLY A 225 16.45 -0.62 -1.61
N THR A 226 17.36 0.35 -1.53
CA THR A 226 17.07 1.73 -1.94
C THR A 226 16.80 1.82 -3.45
N ALA A 227 16.22 2.93 -3.89
CA ALA A 227 15.96 3.14 -5.32
C ALA A 227 17.24 3.00 -6.16
N GLU A 228 18.39 3.48 -5.65
CA GLU A 228 19.69 3.36 -6.33
C GLU A 228 20.15 1.92 -6.48
N GLN A 229 19.82 1.06 -5.55
CA GLN A 229 20.20 -0.37 -5.59
C GLN A 229 19.31 -1.18 -6.53
N VAL A 230 18.02 -0.84 -6.59
CA VAL A 230 17.01 -1.64 -7.29
C VAL A 230 16.82 -1.17 -8.73
N LEU A 231 16.81 0.14 -8.99
CA LEU A 231 16.54 0.70 -10.31
C LEU A 231 17.81 0.74 -11.17
N GLN A 232 18.29 -0.45 -11.56
CA GLN A 232 19.44 -0.63 -12.44
C GLN A 232 18.97 -0.88 -13.87
N ALA A 233 19.51 -0.12 -14.84
CA ALA A 233 19.07 -0.13 -16.23
C ALA A 233 19.03 -1.54 -16.87
N ASP A 234 20.11 -2.33 -16.68
CA ASP A 234 20.20 -3.67 -17.23
C ASP A 234 19.18 -4.64 -16.59
N LEU A 235 18.96 -4.52 -15.27
CA LEU A 235 17.99 -5.34 -14.56
C LEU A 235 16.57 -5.02 -15.01
N LEU A 236 16.22 -3.72 -15.03
CA LEU A 236 14.90 -3.27 -15.45
C LEU A 236 14.63 -3.60 -16.91
N SER A 237 15.61 -3.42 -17.81
CA SER A 237 15.46 -3.76 -19.23
C SER A 237 15.14 -5.25 -19.43
N ARG A 238 15.75 -6.13 -18.66
CA ARG A 238 15.44 -7.58 -18.69
C ARG A 238 14.04 -7.87 -18.16
N VAL A 239 13.69 -7.29 -17.00
CA VAL A 239 12.41 -7.54 -16.32
C VAL A 239 11.23 -7.01 -17.13
N PHE A 240 11.33 -5.79 -17.65
CA PHE A 240 10.26 -5.16 -18.43
C PHE A 240 10.34 -5.44 -19.94
N ARG A 241 11.37 -6.18 -20.40
CA ARG A 241 11.58 -6.61 -21.80
C ARG A 241 11.58 -5.45 -22.79
N THR A 242 12.12 -4.32 -22.37
CA THR A 242 12.26 -3.10 -23.17
C THR A 242 13.52 -2.35 -22.76
N PRO A 243 14.21 -1.68 -23.68
CA PRO A 243 15.36 -0.87 -23.32
C PRO A 243 14.97 0.23 -22.34
N ILE A 244 15.65 0.27 -21.20
CA ILE A 244 15.44 1.25 -20.14
C ILE A 244 16.74 1.98 -19.86
N LEU A 245 16.65 3.30 -19.75
CA LEU A 245 17.71 4.15 -19.18
C LEU A 245 17.34 4.53 -17.76
N VAL A 246 18.36 4.62 -16.94
CA VAL A 246 18.22 5.17 -15.57
C VAL A 246 19.22 6.30 -15.45
N ASP A 247 18.69 7.49 -15.21
CA ASP A 247 19.47 8.69 -14.90
C ASP A 247 19.09 9.24 -13.52
N ARG A 248 19.43 10.47 -13.21
CA ARG A 248 19.05 11.13 -11.96
C ARG A 248 18.03 12.22 -12.24
N ASN A 249 16.98 12.25 -11.43
CA ASN A 249 16.05 13.37 -11.42
C ASN A 249 16.81 14.64 -11.02
N PRO A 250 16.82 15.70 -11.85
CA PRO A 250 17.61 16.91 -11.57
C PRO A 250 17.13 17.67 -10.32
N SER A 251 15.89 17.44 -9.87
CA SER A 251 15.33 18.11 -8.69
C SER A 251 15.67 17.38 -7.38
N SER A 252 15.54 16.05 -7.34
CA SER A 252 15.70 15.24 -6.12
C SER A 252 17.04 14.50 -6.06
N GLY A 253 17.71 14.31 -7.21
CA GLY A 253 18.90 13.47 -7.34
C GLY A 253 18.61 11.97 -7.31
N ARG A 254 17.36 11.55 -7.10
CA ARG A 254 16.97 10.14 -7.07
C ARG A 254 16.96 9.51 -8.48
N PRO A 255 17.10 8.18 -8.60
CA PRO A 255 17.03 7.48 -9.86
C PRO A 255 15.72 7.77 -10.60
N ARG A 256 15.83 8.06 -11.88
CA ARG A 256 14.70 8.27 -12.78
C ARG A 256 14.76 7.27 -13.93
N VAL A 257 13.67 6.57 -14.15
CA VAL A 257 13.51 5.56 -15.17
C VAL A 257 12.90 6.17 -16.42
N THR A 258 13.54 5.95 -17.57
CA THR A 258 13.08 6.38 -18.88
C THR A 258 13.16 5.21 -19.85
N TRP A 259 12.05 4.88 -20.51
CA TRP A 259 12.05 3.89 -21.58
C TRP A 259 12.51 4.51 -22.89
N VAL A 260 13.29 3.74 -23.63
CA VAL A 260 13.78 4.15 -24.95
C VAL A 260 12.89 3.51 -26.00
N THR A 261 12.21 4.35 -26.78
CA THR A 261 11.62 3.89 -28.03
C THR A 261 12.77 3.80 -29.05
N ALA A 262 13.13 2.57 -29.49
CA ALA A 262 14.07 2.45 -30.58
C ALA A 262 13.56 3.25 -31.77
N PRO A 263 14.41 4.01 -32.51
CA PRO A 263 14.00 4.57 -33.77
C PRO A 263 13.59 3.42 -34.68
N SER A 264 12.37 3.50 -35.22
CA SER A 264 11.78 2.59 -36.21
C SER A 264 12.61 2.51 -37.47
#